data_3eb17fe496d0b0dd45c77d8a1b6c507a
#
_entry.id   3eb17fe496d0b0dd45c77d8a1b6c507a
#
_cell.length_a   1.000
_cell.length_b   1.000
_cell.length_c   1.000
_cell.angle_alpha   90.00
_cell.angle_beta   90.00
_cell.angle_gamma   90.00
#
_symmetry.space_group_name_H-M   'P 1'
#
loop_
_entity.id
_entity.type
_entity.pdbx_description
1 polymer ?
#
loop_
_entity_poly.entity_id
_entity_poly.type
_entity_poly.pdbx_seq_one_letter_code
_entity_poly.pdbx_strand_id
1 'polypeptide(L)'
;VHAVVPGLDIAIVGHMGDGNVHFIPMFSFAAWAALADSASMADTLRACVNDVAARLSGTFSAEHGVGQTGLPLMQRYKAPAELALMRTVKAALDPQQLFNPGRLVP
;
A
#
# COMPACT_ATOMS: atom_id res chain seq x y z
N VAL A 1 -13.91 -5.84 -1.22
CA VAL A 1 -13.33 -6.65 -2.31
C VAL A 1 -14.42 -7.41 -3.06
N HIS A 2 -15.27 -8.19 -2.39
CA HIS A 2 -16.36 -8.94 -3.05
C HIS A 2 -17.39 -8.07 -3.81
N ALA A 3 -17.52 -6.79 -3.46
CA ALA A 3 -18.32 -5.85 -4.24
C ALA A 3 -17.68 -5.50 -5.59
N VAL A 4 -16.36 -5.64 -5.72
CA VAL A 4 -15.60 -5.40 -6.96
C VAL A 4 -15.49 -6.67 -7.79
N VAL A 5 -15.15 -7.79 -7.14
CA VAL A 5 -15.05 -9.11 -7.79
C VAL A 5 -15.83 -10.11 -6.93
N PRO A 6 -17.10 -10.39 -7.29
CA PRO A 6 -17.92 -11.37 -6.59
C PRO A 6 -17.29 -12.76 -6.65
N GLY A 7 -17.28 -13.45 -5.50
CA GLY A 7 -16.77 -14.83 -5.40
C GLY A 7 -15.26 -14.98 -5.51
N LEU A 8 -14.50 -13.88 -5.43
CA LEU A 8 -13.03 -13.96 -5.41
C LEU A 8 -12.54 -14.71 -4.15
N ASP A 9 -11.69 -15.69 -4.34
CA ASP A 9 -11.03 -16.36 -3.23
C ASP A 9 -10.01 -15.43 -2.56
N ILE A 10 -9.99 -15.45 -1.23
CA ILE A 10 -9.12 -14.59 -0.44
C ILE A 10 -8.43 -15.43 0.62
N ALA A 11 -7.10 -15.46 0.62
CA ALA A 11 -6.33 -15.96 1.73
C ALA A 11 -5.96 -14.81 2.68
N ILE A 12 -6.05 -15.08 3.97
CA ILE A 12 -5.65 -14.13 5.01
C ILE A 12 -4.62 -14.80 5.90
N VAL A 13 -3.45 -14.20 5.99
CA VAL A 13 -2.35 -14.60 6.88
C VAL A 13 -1.98 -13.39 7.72
N GLY A 14 -1.54 -13.59 8.94
CA GLY A 14 -1.21 -12.45 9.80
C GLY A 14 -0.15 -12.76 10.84
N HIS A 15 0.48 -11.71 11.31
CA HIS A 15 1.38 -11.70 12.46
C HIS A 15 0.62 -11.12 13.66
N MET A 16 0.02 -12.01 14.48
CA MET A 16 -0.89 -11.60 15.56
C MET A 16 -0.24 -10.66 16.58
N GLY A 17 1.06 -10.84 16.86
CA GLY A 17 1.80 -9.98 17.79
C GLY A 17 1.94 -8.54 17.33
N ASP A 18 1.96 -8.32 16.03
CA ASP A 18 2.17 -7.01 15.40
C ASP A 18 0.86 -6.38 14.90
N GLY A 19 -0.23 -7.16 14.90
CA GLY A 19 -1.48 -6.72 14.27
C GLY A 19 -1.38 -6.61 12.74
N ASN A 20 -0.39 -7.24 12.12
CA ASN A 20 -0.16 -7.21 10.68
C ASN A 20 -1.01 -8.27 9.97
N VAL A 21 -1.65 -7.88 8.87
CA VAL A 21 -2.51 -8.74 8.06
C VAL A 21 -2.06 -8.73 6.61
N HIS A 22 -1.74 -9.90 6.07
CA HIS A 22 -1.56 -10.12 4.64
C HIS A 22 -2.90 -10.50 4.03
N PHE A 23 -3.44 -9.63 3.22
CA PHE A 23 -4.70 -9.83 2.52
C PHE A 23 -4.41 -10.19 1.07
N ILE A 24 -4.65 -11.44 0.68
CA ILE A 24 -4.19 -12.02 -0.58
C ILE A 24 -5.41 -12.40 -1.45
N PRO A 25 -5.86 -11.50 -2.36
CA PRO A 25 -6.87 -11.86 -3.35
C PRO A 25 -6.27 -12.82 -4.38
N MET A 26 -6.96 -13.93 -4.66
CA MET A 26 -6.46 -14.99 -5.54
C MET A 26 -7.31 -15.09 -6.79
N PHE A 27 -6.67 -15.02 -7.95
CA PHE A 27 -7.27 -15.28 -9.26
C PHE A 27 -6.70 -16.58 -9.83
N SER A 28 -7.51 -17.32 -10.57
CA SER A 28 -6.94 -18.32 -11.47
C SER A 28 -6.16 -17.62 -12.58
N PHE A 29 -5.15 -18.29 -13.15
CA PHE A 29 -4.39 -17.74 -14.28
C PHE A 29 -5.28 -17.35 -15.46
N ALA A 30 -6.30 -18.17 -15.75
CA ALA A 30 -7.25 -17.89 -16.83
C ALA A 30 -8.09 -16.64 -16.53
N ALA A 31 -8.60 -16.49 -15.31
CA ALA A 31 -9.36 -15.32 -14.89
C ALA A 31 -8.51 -14.05 -14.92
N TRP A 32 -7.26 -14.12 -14.45
CA TRP A 32 -6.34 -12.99 -14.49
C TRP A 32 -5.98 -12.57 -15.92
N ALA A 33 -5.71 -13.53 -16.81
CA ALA A 33 -5.38 -13.29 -18.20
C ALA A 33 -6.58 -12.74 -19.02
N ALA A 34 -7.80 -13.02 -18.58
CA ALA A 34 -9.03 -12.52 -19.22
C ALA A 34 -9.37 -11.06 -18.83
N LEU A 35 -8.70 -10.47 -17.86
CA LEU A 35 -8.92 -9.07 -17.50
C LEU A 35 -8.43 -8.14 -18.60
N ALA A 36 -9.27 -7.20 -19.00
CA ALA A 36 -8.90 -6.18 -19.99
C ALA A 36 -7.75 -5.28 -19.49
N ASP A 37 -7.71 -5.01 -18.19
CA ASP A 37 -6.67 -4.23 -17.52
C ASP A 37 -6.42 -4.81 -16.12
N SER A 38 -5.50 -5.74 -16.03
CA SER A 38 -5.12 -6.38 -14.78
C SER A 38 -4.40 -5.43 -13.81
N ALA A 39 -3.69 -4.42 -14.33
CA ALA A 39 -3.02 -3.43 -13.49
C ALA A 39 -4.04 -2.54 -12.77
N SER A 40 -5.03 -2.02 -13.49
CA SER A 40 -6.13 -1.25 -12.92
C SER A 40 -6.94 -2.07 -11.91
N MET A 41 -7.16 -3.36 -12.18
CA MET A 41 -7.83 -4.26 -11.23
C MET A 41 -7.01 -4.41 -9.94
N ALA A 42 -5.70 -4.64 -10.05
CA ALA A 42 -4.82 -4.74 -8.89
C ALA A 42 -4.83 -3.45 -8.04
N ASP A 43 -4.79 -2.28 -8.69
CA ASP A 43 -4.85 -1.00 -8.00
C ASP A 43 -6.19 -0.77 -7.31
N THR A 44 -7.29 -1.16 -7.95
CA THR A 44 -8.63 -1.09 -7.37
C THR A 44 -8.74 -1.96 -6.11
N LEU A 45 -8.28 -3.19 -6.17
CA LEU A 45 -8.30 -4.10 -5.01
C LEU A 45 -7.41 -3.58 -3.88
N ARG A 46 -6.22 -3.09 -4.21
CA ARG A 46 -5.30 -2.47 -3.25
C ARG A 46 -5.93 -1.26 -2.57
N ALA A 47 -6.59 -0.39 -3.34
CA ALA A 47 -7.30 0.77 -2.80
C ALA A 47 -8.43 0.36 -1.85
N CYS A 48 -9.24 -0.65 -2.20
CA CYS A 48 -10.30 -1.17 -1.33
C CYS A 48 -9.76 -1.62 0.04
N VAL A 49 -8.63 -2.32 0.07
CA VAL A 49 -8.04 -2.81 1.32
C VAL A 49 -7.44 -1.66 2.12
N ASN A 50 -6.69 -0.78 1.47
CA ASN A 50 -6.05 0.36 2.13
C ASN A 50 -7.07 1.37 2.70
N ASP A 51 -8.18 1.59 1.99
CA ASP A 51 -9.27 2.45 2.49
C ASP A 51 -9.93 1.87 3.75
N VAL A 52 -10.04 0.54 3.85
CA VAL A 52 -10.51 -0.11 5.09
C VAL A 52 -9.48 0.05 6.19
N ALA A 53 -8.20 -0.22 5.92
CA ALA A 53 -7.12 -0.05 6.90
C ALA A 53 -7.09 1.39 7.45
N ALA A 54 -7.17 2.38 6.57
CA ALA A 54 -7.19 3.79 6.97
C ALA A 54 -8.41 4.15 7.85
N ARG A 55 -9.61 3.65 7.53
CA ARG A 55 -10.81 3.85 8.37
C ARG A 55 -10.69 3.22 9.76
N LEU A 56 -9.89 2.16 9.88
CA LEU A 56 -9.60 1.49 11.15
C LEU A 56 -8.36 2.05 11.86
N SER A 57 -7.84 3.20 11.40
CA SER A 57 -6.61 3.81 11.90
C SER A 57 -5.36 2.91 11.77
N GLY A 58 -5.39 2.02 10.79
CA GLY A 58 -4.26 1.17 10.43
C GLY A 58 -3.34 1.84 9.41
N THR A 59 -2.32 1.09 8.97
CA THR A 59 -1.35 1.55 7.97
C THR A 59 -1.41 0.69 6.70
N PHE A 60 -1.14 1.28 5.55
CA PHE A 60 -1.02 0.58 4.27
C PHE A 60 0.34 -0.13 4.09
N SER A 61 1.31 0.14 4.95
CA SER A 61 2.64 -0.47 4.92
C SER A 61 3.05 -0.86 6.33
N ALA A 62 2.72 -2.10 6.71
CA ALA A 62 2.98 -2.60 8.04
C ALA A 62 4.40 -3.20 8.18
N GLU A 63 5.00 -3.68 7.07
CA GLU A 63 6.19 -4.52 7.12
C GLU A 63 7.23 -4.17 6.03
N HIS A 64 6.80 -4.06 4.77
CA HIS A 64 7.71 -4.00 3.62
C HIS A 64 8.31 -2.62 3.33
N GLY A 65 7.89 -1.58 4.06
CA GLY A 65 8.28 -0.21 3.77
C GLY A 65 7.61 0.37 2.52
N VAL A 66 7.94 1.61 2.20
CA VAL A 66 7.24 2.39 1.16
C VAL A 66 7.89 2.23 -0.21
N GLY A 67 9.22 2.34 -0.29
CA GLY A 67 9.94 2.35 -1.57
C GLY A 67 9.44 3.46 -2.51
N GLN A 68 9.56 3.21 -3.80
CA GLN A 68 9.02 4.11 -4.84
C GLN A 68 7.53 3.83 -5.13
N THR A 69 7.15 2.56 -5.14
CA THR A 69 5.79 2.13 -5.48
C THR A 69 4.74 2.57 -4.46
N GLY A 70 5.15 2.80 -3.21
CA GLY A 70 4.28 3.28 -2.14
C GLY A 70 4.13 4.80 -2.06
N LEU A 71 4.87 5.60 -2.84
CA LEU A 71 4.78 7.06 -2.78
C LEU A 71 3.38 7.61 -3.03
N PRO A 72 2.59 7.12 -4.00
CA PRO A 72 1.20 7.56 -4.17
C PRO A 72 0.33 7.27 -2.95
N LEU A 73 0.59 6.17 -2.24
CA LEU A 73 -0.13 5.81 -1.02
C LEU A 73 0.26 6.75 0.15
N MET A 74 1.52 7.17 0.22
CA MET A 74 1.96 8.19 1.18
C MET A 74 1.16 9.49 0.99
N GLN A 75 1.03 9.97 -0.25
CA GLN A 75 0.25 11.18 -0.55
C GLN A 75 -1.23 11.02 -0.21
N ARG A 76 -1.80 9.84 -0.41
CA ARG A 76 -3.22 9.57 -0.20
C ARG A 76 -3.59 9.39 1.28
N TYR A 77 -2.75 8.67 2.05
CA TYR A 77 -3.13 8.19 3.39
C TYR A 77 -2.38 8.85 4.54
N LYS A 78 -1.24 9.52 4.29
CA LYS A 78 -0.50 10.21 5.34
C LYS A 78 -0.94 11.65 5.51
N ALA A 79 -1.05 12.10 6.76
CA ALA A 79 -1.37 13.49 7.04
C ALA A 79 -0.27 14.44 6.49
N PRO A 80 -0.65 15.62 5.97
CA PRO A 80 0.34 16.58 5.45
C PRO A 80 1.42 16.95 6.48
N ALA A 81 1.07 17.04 7.75
CA ALA A 81 2.02 17.31 8.83
C ALA A 81 3.05 16.20 9.01
N GLU A 82 2.62 14.92 8.91
CA GLU A 82 3.55 13.78 8.96
C GLU A 82 4.52 13.83 7.77
N LEU A 83 4.02 14.08 6.56
CA LEU A 83 4.87 14.20 5.37
C LEU A 83 5.86 15.36 5.48
N ALA A 84 5.44 16.50 6.03
CA ALA A 84 6.32 17.64 6.27
C ALA A 84 7.43 17.29 7.28
N LEU A 85 7.09 16.62 8.38
CA LEU A 85 8.06 16.16 9.36
C LEU A 85 9.06 15.16 8.75
N MET A 86 8.56 14.18 7.99
CA MET A 86 9.41 13.20 7.31
C MET A 86 10.41 13.87 6.35
N ARG A 87 9.97 14.86 5.58
CA ARG A 87 10.86 15.64 4.70
C ARG A 87 11.92 16.41 5.49
N THR A 88 11.53 17.02 6.60
CA THR A 88 12.47 17.75 7.48
C THR A 88 13.53 16.81 8.04
N VAL A 89 13.14 15.64 8.54
CA VAL A 89 14.07 14.64 9.06
C VAL A 89 15.00 14.14 7.94
N LYS A 90 14.44 13.83 6.78
CA LYS A 90 15.23 13.37 5.62
C LYS A 90 16.26 14.42 5.20
N ALA A 91 15.86 15.68 5.09
CA ALA A 91 16.76 16.78 4.71
C ALA A 91 17.85 17.05 5.75
N ALA A 92 17.53 16.88 7.04
CA ALA A 92 18.52 17.06 8.11
C ALA A 92 19.60 15.97 8.11
N LEU A 93 19.21 14.71 7.81
CA LEU A 93 20.12 13.56 7.83
C LEU A 93 20.85 13.35 6.50
N ASP A 94 20.23 13.75 5.39
CA ASP A 94 20.73 13.53 4.03
C ASP A 94 20.49 14.79 3.15
N PRO A 95 21.16 15.90 3.46
CA PRO A 95 20.92 17.16 2.75
C PRO A 95 21.32 17.11 1.27
N GLN A 96 22.20 16.19 0.90
CA GLN A 96 22.61 16.00 -0.51
C GLN A 96 21.77 14.94 -1.25
N GLN A 97 20.79 14.33 -0.58
CA GLN A 97 19.93 13.30 -1.14
C GLN A 97 20.67 12.11 -1.76
N LEU A 98 21.75 11.66 -1.13
CA LEU A 98 22.58 10.56 -1.60
C LEU A 98 21.96 9.18 -1.27
N PHE A 99 21.18 9.09 -0.18
CA PHE A 99 20.62 7.84 0.29
C PHE A 99 19.19 7.65 -0.22
N ASN A 100 19.02 6.67 -1.12
CA ASN A 100 17.73 6.29 -1.67
C ASN A 100 16.91 7.50 -2.18
N PRO A 101 17.43 8.30 -3.12
CA PRO A 101 16.72 9.47 -3.63
C PRO A 101 15.38 9.08 -4.27
N GLY A 102 14.33 9.89 -4.04
CA GLY A 102 13.00 9.65 -4.56
C GLY A 102 12.31 8.40 -3.98
N ARG A 103 12.70 7.97 -2.77
CA ARG A 103 12.06 6.88 -2.04
C ARG A 103 11.59 7.38 -0.69
N LEU A 104 10.60 6.73 -0.10
CA LEU A 104 10.03 7.00 1.22
C LEU A 104 9.16 8.25 1.30
N VAL A 105 9.63 9.39 0.84
CA VAL A 105 8.89 10.67 0.93
C VAL A 105 8.66 11.22 -0.48
N PRO A 106 7.39 11.51 -0.85
CA PRO A 106 7.04 12.09 -2.15
C PRO A 106 7.44 13.56 -2.26
#